data_983bf0cf890b41f0fa9889c5db0c2239
#
_entry.id   983bf0cf890b41f0fa9889c5db0c2239
#
_cell.length_a   1.000
_cell.length_b   1.000
_cell.length_c   1.000
_cell.angle_alpha   90.00
_cell.angle_beta   90.00
_cell.angle_gamma   90.00
#
_symmetry.space_group_name_H-M   'P 1'
#
loop_
_entity.id
_entity.type
_entity.pdbx_description
1 polymer ?
#
loop_
_entity_poly.entity_id
_entity_poly.type
_entity_poly.pdbx_seq_one_letter_code
_entity_poly.pdbx_strand_id
1 'polypeptide(L)'
;MKKIAALQTARAGSKSVPKKNLLKVNGHPLFAHSILSANQVVLDVYCSTDDPEIKELADYYHFKVIDRPKHLCPDDASHLEVMRHGIIEMEKDLGKLDLVIILLGNVVGASPDEIGEALDNMGDEDSICSVSASNMFNPYRAHHIKNGYLETVIPQEMIPNRDTINNKNDQGDIYFRNGNFDIVK
;
A
#
# COMPACT_ATOMS: atom_id res chain seq x y z
N MET A 1 3.11 11.45 -23.61
CA MET A 1 2.53 11.51 -22.26
C MET A 1 2.61 10.11 -21.68
N LYS A 2 3.10 9.93 -20.45
CA LYS A 2 3.14 8.61 -19.79
C LYS A 2 1.71 8.11 -19.58
N LYS A 3 1.45 6.82 -19.86
CA LYS A 3 0.18 6.17 -19.58
C LYS A 3 0.20 5.64 -18.15
N ILE A 4 -0.61 6.23 -17.28
CA ILE A 4 -0.62 5.98 -15.84
C ILE A 4 -2.02 5.56 -15.42
N ALA A 5 -2.15 4.52 -14.60
CA ALA A 5 -3.41 4.09 -14.02
C ALA A 5 -3.22 3.66 -12.55
N ALA A 6 -4.30 3.61 -11.79
CA ALA A 6 -4.28 3.16 -10.41
C ALA A 6 -4.98 1.81 -10.27
N LEU A 7 -4.35 0.90 -9.53
CA LEU A 7 -4.87 -0.40 -9.16
C LEU A 7 -5.05 -0.49 -7.65
N GLN A 8 -6.28 -0.60 -7.19
CA GLN A 8 -6.58 -0.93 -5.81
C GLN A 8 -6.89 -2.41 -5.64
N THR A 9 -6.41 -3.00 -4.55
CA THR A 9 -6.76 -4.36 -4.16
C THR A 9 -7.61 -4.35 -2.90
N ALA A 10 -8.88 -4.79 -3.00
CA ALA A 10 -9.83 -4.85 -1.89
C ALA A 10 -10.59 -6.18 -1.92
N ARG A 11 -10.17 -7.18 -1.13
CA ARG A 11 -10.82 -8.49 -1.09
C ARG A 11 -11.95 -8.57 -0.08
N ALA A 12 -12.86 -9.54 -0.26
CA ALA A 12 -13.76 -10.02 0.77
C ALA A 12 -13.00 -10.66 1.94
N GLY A 13 -13.68 -10.96 3.03
CA GLY A 13 -13.19 -11.90 4.05
C GLY A 13 -12.10 -11.35 4.97
N SER A 14 -12.27 -10.16 5.54
CA SER A 14 -11.40 -9.69 6.63
C SER A 14 -11.63 -10.51 7.91
N LYS A 15 -10.58 -11.16 8.46
CA LYS A 15 -10.63 -11.97 9.68
C LYS A 15 -10.67 -11.15 10.96
N SER A 16 -9.88 -10.09 11.05
CA SER A 16 -9.75 -9.26 12.26
C SER A 16 -10.97 -8.37 12.51
N VAL A 17 -11.56 -7.85 11.42
CA VAL A 17 -12.74 -7.00 11.45
C VAL A 17 -13.67 -7.43 10.32
N PRO A 18 -14.85 -8.03 10.59
CA PRO A 18 -15.78 -8.44 9.56
C PRO A 18 -16.12 -7.29 8.61
N LYS A 19 -16.10 -7.54 7.30
CA LYS A 19 -16.41 -6.56 6.25
C LYS A 19 -15.62 -5.24 6.39
N LYS A 20 -14.39 -5.29 6.87
CA LYS A 20 -13.56 -4.11 7.16
C LYS A 20 -13.57 -3.07 6.04
N ASN A 21 -13.41 -3.50 4.80
CA ASN A 21 -13.34 -2.61 3.64
C ASN A 21 -14.64 -1.83 3.36
N LEU A 22 -15.77 -2.32 3.89
CA LEU A 22 -17.09 -1.70 3.76
C LEU A 22 -17.46 -0.79 4.93
N LEU A 23 -16.71 -0.82 6.04
CA LEU A 23 -16.95 0.05 7.18
C LEU A 23 -16.74 1.50 6.78
N LYS A 24 -17.65 2.37 7.22
CA LYS A 24 -17.59 3.80 6.89
C LYS A 24 -16.59 4.52 7.78
N VAL A 25 -15.71 5.29 7.16
CA VAL A 25 -14.81 6.25 7.78
C VAL A 25 -15.09 7.60 7.13
N ASN A 26 -15.41 8.63 7.90
CA ASN A 26 -15.75 9.96 7.39
C ASN A 26 -16.78 9.94 6.24
N GLY A 27 -17.80 9.09 6.33
CA GLY A 27 -18.90 9.02 5.36
C GLY A 27 -18.68 8.10 4.16
N HIS A 28 -17.44 7.68 3.87
CA HIS A 28 -17.10 6.77 2.77
C HIS A 28 -16.69 5.39 3.27
N PRO A 29 -16.97 4.29 2.53
CA PRO A 29 -16.42 2.98 2.84
C PRO A 29 -14.89 3.02 2.88
N LEU A 30 -14.27 2.23 3.75
CA LEU A 30 -12.82 2.23 3.93
C LEU A 30 -12.06 2.03 2.60
N PHE A 31 -12.54 1.09 1.75
CA PHE A 31 -11.89 0.84 0.46
C PHE A 31 -11.91 2.06 -0.49
N ALA A 32 -12.91 2.95 -0.35
CA ALA A 32 -13.04 4.07 -1.26
C ALA A 32 -12.01 5.19 -1.04
N HIS A 33 -11.40 5.27 0.15
CA HIS A 33 -10.53 6.40 0.49
C HIS A 33 -9.30 6.53 -0.41
N SER A 34 -8.45 5.49 -0.47
CA SER A 34 -7.20 5.55 -1.25
C SER A 34 -7.46 5.68 -2.75
N ILE A 35 -8.50 5.01 -3.26
CA ILE A 35 -8.84 5.06 -4.69
C ILE A 35 -9.46 6.41 -5.09
N LEU A 36 -10.25 7.06 -4.21
CA LEU A 36 -10.76 8.41 -4.42
C LEU A 36 -9.62 9.44 -4.48
N SER A 37 -8.58 9.26 -3.66
CA SER A 37 -7.39 10.11 -3.71
C SER A 37 -6.65 9.96 -5.04
N ALA A 38 -6.42 8.73 -5.49
CA ALA A 38 -5.76 8.48 -6.78
C ALA A 38 -6.60 8.99 -7.97
N ASN A 39 -7.94 8.92 -7.90
CA ASN A 39 -8.84 9.40 -8.95
C ASN A 39 -8.79 10.92 -9.16
N GLN A 40 -8.25 11.68 -8.21
CA GLN A 40 -7.98 13.11 -8.39
C GLN A 40 -6.71 13.38 -9.20
N VAL A 41 -5.84 12.38 -9.36
CA VAL A 41 -4.53 12.49 -10.02
C VAL A 41 -4.51 11.77 -11.36
N VAL A 42 -5.18 10.62 -11.47
CA VAL A 42 -5.27 9.82 -12.70
C VAL A 42 -6.71 9.50 -13.06
N LEU A 43 -6.99 9.38 -14.36
CA LEU A 43 -8.35 9.14 -14.87
C LEU A 43 -8.74 7.65 -14.78
N ASP A 44 -7.78 6.75 -14.99
CA ASP A 44 -8.02 5.33 -15.06
C ASP A 44 -7.75 4.68 -13.69
N VAL A 45 -8.83 4.39 -12.97
CA VAL A 45 -8.77 3.78 -11.63
C VAL A 45 -9.54 2.45 -11.62
N TYR A 46 -8.87 1.42 -11.09
CA TYR A 46 -9.38 0.05 -11.07
C TYR A 46 -9.41 -0.51 -9.65
N CYS A 47 -10.46 -1.25 -9.34
CA CYS A 47 -10.62 -1.99 -8.09
C CYS A 47 -10.64 -3.50 -8.35
N SER A 48 -9.60 -4.21 -7.94
CA SER A 48 -9.56 -5.67 -7.99
C SER A 48 -10.22 -6.25 -6.73
N THR A 49 -11.36 -6.91 -6.91
CA THR A 49 -12.14 -7.46 -5.79
C THR A 49 -12.89 -8.73 -6.18
N ASP A 50 -13.16 -9.58 -5.19
CA ASP A 50 -14.07 -10.73 -5.23
C ASP A 50 -15.39 -10.47 -4.48
N ASP A 51 -15.48 -9.32 -3.78
CA ASP A 51 -16.63 -8.95 -2.96
C ASP A 51 -17.72 -8.28 -3.79
N PRO A 52 -18.95 -8.84 -3.85
CA PRO A 52 -20.05 -8.27 -4.65
C PRO A 52 -20.49 -6.88 -4.16
N GLU A 53 -20.46 -6.62 -2.84
CA GLU A 53 -20.82 -5.32 -2.28
C GLU A 53 -19.77 -4.24 -2.65
N ILE A 54 -18.48 -4.61 -2.68
CA ILE A 54 -17.41 -3.71 -3.14
C ILE A 54 -17.56 -3.43 -4.63
N LYS A 55 -17.92 -4.43 -5.46
CA LYS A 55 -18.16 -4.24 -6.90
C LYS A 55 -19.28 -3.21 -7.14
N GLU A 56 -20.41 -3.38 -6.47
CA GLU A 56 -21.56 -2.46 -6.57
C GLU A 56 -21.16 -1.03 -6.16
N LEU A 57 -20.41 -0.89 -5.07
CA LEU A 57 -19.94 0.42 -4.63
C LEU A 57 -18.86 1.00 -5.55
N ALA A 58 -17.97 0.19 -6.12
CA ALA A 58 -17.00 0.65 -7.11
C ALA A 58 -17.68 1.22 -8.35
N ASP A 59 -18.72 0.54 -8.85
CA ASP A 59 -19.56 1.05 -9.94
C ASP A 59 -20.25 2.38 -9.57
N TYR A 60 -20.78 2.50 -8.34
CA TYR A 60 -21.36 3.74 -7.84
C TYR A 60 -20.36 4.92 -7.83
N TYR A 61 -19.09 4.65 -7.50
CA TYR A 61 -18.01 5.64 -7.54
C TYR A 61 -17.36 5.79 -8.93
N HIS A 62 -17.85 5.08 -9.95
CA HIS A 62 -17.31 5.06 -11.32
C HIS A 62 -15.88 4.52 -11.44
N PHE A 63 -15.49 3.60 -10.55
CA PHE A 63 -14.24 2.87 -10.66
C PHE A 63 -14.44 1.63 -11.52
N LYS A 64 -13.44 1.32 -12.35
CA LYS A 64 -13.46 0.09 -13.16
C LYS A 64 -13.21 -1.13 -12.25
N VAL A 65 -14.05 -2.15 -12.37
CA VAL A 65 -13.94 -3.37 -11.56
C VAL A 65 -13.12 -4.41 -12.29
N ILE A 66 -12.18 -5.04 -11.59
CA ILE A 66 -11.48 -6.25 -12.02
C ILE A 66 -11.97 -7.41 -11.16
N ASP A 67 -12.60 -8.39 -11.81
CA ASP A 67 -13.01 -9.62 -11.15
C ASP A 67 -11.81 -10.45 -10.72
N ARG A 68 -11.60 -10.56 -9.40
CA ARG A 68 -10.50 -11.33 -8.86
C ARG A 68 -10.80 -12.84 -8.96
N PRO A 69 -9.92 -13.64 -9.59
CA PRO A 69 -10.08 -15.09 -9.68
C PRO A 69 -10.06 -15.74 -8.28
N LYS A 70 -10.83 -16.82 -8.11
CA LYS A 70 -10.97 -17.51 -6.82
C LYS A 70 -9.64 -17.94 -6.18
N HIS A 71 -8.66 -18.34 -6.98
CA HIS A 71 -7.35 -18.77 -6.48
C HIS A 71 -6.50 -17.60 -5.92
N LEU A 72 -6.88 -16.35 -6.21
CA LEU A 72 -6.24 -15.13 -5.69
C LEU A 72 -7.02 -14.48 -4.52
N CYS A 73 -8.09 -15.15 -4.04
CA CYS A 73 -8.92 -14.64 -2.94
C CYS A 73 -8.50 -15.12 -1.54
N PRO A 74 -7.85 -16.31 -1.34
CA PRO A 74 -7.44 -16.79 -0.04
C PRO A 74 -6.51 -15.82 0.71
N ASP A 75 -6.44 -15.95 2.04
CA ASP A 75 -5.62 -15.09 2.91
C ASP A 75 -4.12 -15.23 2.65
N ASP A 76 -3.69 -16.39 2.22
CA ASP A 76 -2.31 -16.77 1.87
C ASP A 76 -1.97 -16.54 0.39
N ALA A 77 -2.93 -16.05 -0.40
CA ALA A 77 -2.66 -15.69 -1.79
C ALA A 77 -1.58 -14.60 -1.87
N SER A 78 -0.64 -14.80 -2.77
CA SER A 78 0.44 -13.83 -3.00
C SER A 78 -0.13 -12.47 -3.47
N HIS A 79 0.11 -11.41 -2.69
CA HIS A 79 -0.28 -10.06 -3.10
C HIS A 79 0.37 -9.64 -4.42
N LEU A 80 1.60 -10.12 -4.69
CA LEU A 80 2.28 -9.88 -5.96
C LEU A 80 1.51 -10.49 -7.15
N GLU A 81 0.95 -11.69 -7.00
CA GLU A 81 0.14 -12.31 -8.04
C GLU A 81 -1.19 -11.59 -8.24
N VAL A 82 -1.80 -11.09 -7.17
CA VAL A 82 -3.00 -10.24 -7.26
C VAL A 82 -2.71 -8.96 -8.05
N MET A 83 -1.60 -8.30 -7.76
CA MET A 83 -1.18 -7.10 -8.50
C MET A 83 -0.89 -7.41 -9.97
N ARG A 84 -0.13 -8.46 -10.26
CA ARG A 84 0.16 -8.91 -11.64
C ARG A 84 -1.12 -9.19 -12.43
N HIS A 85 -2.06 -9.92 -11.83
CA HIS A 85 -3.37 -10.15 -12.45
C HIS A 85 -4.07 -8.82 -12.75
N GLY A 86 -4.14 -7.93 -11.77
CA GLY A 86 -4.77 -6.62 -11.95
C GLY A 86 -4.14 -5.81 -13.08
N ILE A 87 -2.81 -5.72 -13.13
CA ILE A 87 -2.08 -5.01 -14.19
C ILE A 87 -2.36 -5.61 -15.57
N ILE A 88 -2.35 -6.93 -15.69
CA ILE A 88 -2.67 -7.62 -16.96
C ILE A 88 -4.08 -7.27 -17.43
N GLU A 89 -5.06 -7.26 -16.53
CA GLU A 89 -6.45 -6.90 -16.89
C GLU A 89 -6.56 -5.41 -17.29
N MET A 90 -5.86 -4.52 -16.60
CA MET A 90 -5.80 -3.09 -16.97
C MET A 90 -5.16 -2.89 -18.35
N GLU A 91 -4.08 -3.61 -18.65
CA GLU A 91 -3.39 -3.51 -19.95
C GLU A 91 -4.19 -4.09 -21.12
N LYS A 92 -5.13 -5.01 -20.87
CA LYS A 92 -6.08 -5.45 -21.92
C LYS A 92 -7.03 -4.33 -22.34
N ASP A 93 -7.41 -3.47 -21.41
CA ASP A 93 -8.30 -2.33 -21.64
C ASP A 93 -7.54 -1.10 -22.18
N LEU A 94 -6.41 -0.79 -21.57
CA LEU A 94 -5.67 0.44 -21.82
C LEU A 94 -4.49 0.28 -22.79
N GLY A 95 -4.01 -0.95 -23.04
CA GLY A 95 -2.70 -1.22 -23.62
C GLY A 95 -1.59 -1.01 -22.59
N LYS A 96 -0.33 -1.20 -22.97
CA LYS A 96 0.83 -1.16 -22.08
C LYS A 96 0.84 0.12 -21.23
N LEU A 97 1.00 -0.04 -19.92
CA LEU A 97 1.13 1.04 -18.96
C LEU A 97 2.62 1.41 -18.75
N ASP A 98 2.88 2.67 -18.54
CA ASP A 98 4.21 3.17 -18.17
C ASP A 98 4.42 3.19 -16.65
N LEU A 99 3.34 3.50 -15.90
CA LEU A 99 3.35 3.52 -14.44
C LEU A 99 2.01 3.01 -13.89
N VAL A 100 2.08 2.29 -12.77
CA VAL A 100 0.89 1.84 -12.03
C VAL A 100 0.99 2.29 -10.57
N ILE A 101 -0.05 2.98 -10.10
CA ILE A 101 -0.21 3.34 -8.69
C ILE A 101 -0.90 2.16 -8.00
N ILE A 102 -0.22 1.52 -7.06
CA ILE A 102 -0.74 0.40 -6.29
C ILE A 102 -1.30 0.91 -4.97
N LEU A 103 -2.56 0.58 -4.69
CA LEU A 103 -3.32 1.01 -3.53
C LEU A 103 -3.88 -0.18 -2.76
N LEU A 104 -3.97 -0.04 -1.44
CA LEU A 104 -4.60 -1.01 -0.57
C LEU A 104 -5.98 -0.53 -0.13
N GLY A 105 -7.01 -1.38 -0.21
CA GLY A 105 -8.38 -1.04 0.17
C GLY A 105 -8.63 -0.85 1.67
N ASN A 106 -7.61 -1.02 2.50
CA ASN A 106 -7.67 -0.85 3.95
C ASN A 106 -6.83 0.32 4.47
N VAL A 107 -6.51 1.27 3.60
CA VAL A 107 -5.69 2.44 3.90
C VAL A 107 -6.47 3.73 3.64
N VAL A 108 -6.35 4.69 4.54
CA VAL A 108 -7.02 6.02 4.48
C VAL A 108 -6.03 7.16 4.25
N GLY A 109 -4.73 6.89 4.36
CA GLY A 109 -3.71 7.94 4.45
C GLY A 109 -3.15 8.43 3.11
N ALA A 110 -3.56 7.86 1.98
CA ALA A 110 -3.08 8.32 0.67
C ALA A 110 -3.65 9.71 0.36
N SER A 111 -2.77 10.68 0.11
CA SER A 111 -3.13 12.05 -0.28
C SER A 111 -2.95 12.23 -1.79
N PRO A 112 -3.86 12.94 -2.48
CA PRO A 112 -3.68 13.27 -3.89
C PRO A 112 -2.38 14.05 -4.16
N ASP A 113 -2.03 14.99 -3.29
CA ASP A 113 -0.80 15.80 -3.41
C ASP A 113 0.45 14.93 -3.30
N GLU A 114 0.50 14.00 -2.33
CA GLU A 114 1.63 13.07 -2.17
C GLU A 114 1.77 12.11 -3.36
N ILE A 115 0.66 11.63 -3.92
CA ILE A 115 0.65 10.79 -5.13
C ILE A 115 1.17 11.61 -6.32
N GLY A 116 0.71 12.83 -6.50
CA GLY A 116 1.15 13.74 -7.56
C GLY A 116 2.65 14.04 -7.47
N GLU A 117 3.14 14.41 -6.28
CA GLU A 117 4.55 14.64 -6.02
C GLU A 117 5.41 13.41 -6.33
N ALA A 118 4.96 12.22 -5.95
CA ALA A 118 5.67 10.97 -6.23
C ALA A 118 5.73 10.68 -7.73
N LEU A 119 4.66 10.95 -8.49
CA LEU A 119 4.66 10.81 -9.94
C LEU A 119 5.62 11.80 -10.63
N ASP A 120 5.66 13.04 -10.16
CA ASP A 120 6.56 14.07 -10.68
C ASP A 120 8.04 13.75 -10.40
N ASN A 121 8.31 13.12 -9.25
CA ASN A 121 9.64 12.69 -8.85
C ASN A 121 10.07 11.32 -9.43
N MET A 122 9.18 10.61 -10.13
CA MET A 122 9.49 9.31 -10.76
C MET A 122 10.39 9.49 -11.98
N GLY A 123 11.70 9.37 -11.78
CA GLY A 123 12.73 9.44 -12.80
C GLY A 123 13.00 8.09 -13.47
N ASP A 124 14.24 7.63 -13.37
CA ASP A 124 14.70 6.34 -13.93
C ASP A 124 14.51 5.15 -12.98
N GLU A 125 14.09 5.40 -11.75
CA GLU A 125 13.83 4.40 -10.73
C GLU A 125 12.71 3.44 -11.15
N ASP A 126 12.79 2.18 -10.70
CA ASP A 126 11.78 1.16 -11.00
C ASP A 126 10.51 1.32 -10.15
N SER A 127 10.62 1.95 -8.97
CA SER A 127 9.50 2.17 -8.06
C SER A 127 9.74 3.30 -7.05
N ILE A 128 8.64 3.90 -6.59
CA ILE A 128 8.57 4.79 -5.42
C ILE A 128 7.58 4.21 -4.43
N CYS A 129 7.88 4.26 -3.14
CA CYS A 129 6.96 3.85 -2.09
C CYS A 129 6.76 4.96 -1.05
N SER A 130 5.56 5.05 -0.53
CA SER A 130 5.23 5.96 0.57
C SER A 130 5.84 5.48 1.89
N VAL A 131 6.40 6.42 2.64
CA VAL A 131 7.05 6.16 3.93
C VAL A 131 6.61 7.16 5.00
N SER A 132 6.75 6.77 6.26
CA SER A 132 6.61 7.68 7.40
C SER A 132 7.87 7.67 8.25
N ALA A 133 8.30 8.84 8.67
CA ALA A 133 9.39 8.95 9.63
C ALA A 133 8.98 8.38 10.99
N SER A 134 9.79 7.54 11.58
CA SER A 134 9.49 6.92 12.88
C SER A 134 10.75 6.66 13.68
N ASN A 135 11.17 7.66 14.44
CA ASN A 135 12.33 7.53 15.32
C ASN A 135 12.01 6.75 16.61
N MET A 136 10.71 6.59 16.97
CA MET A 136 10.29 5.88 18.18
C MET A 136 10.52 4.36 18.07
N PHE A 137 10.30 3.78 16.89
CA PHE A 137 10.42 2.34 16.63
C PHE A 137 11.72 2.00 15.89
N ASN A 138 12.84 2.60 16.32
CA ASN A 138 14.14 2.33 15.75
C ASN A 138 14.49 0.83 15.89
N PRO A 139 14.77 0.10 14.80
CA PRO A 139 15.08 -1.33 14.84
C PRO A 139 16.31 -1.67 15.69
N TYR A 140 17.26 -0.74 15.84
CA TYR A 140 18.42 -0.92 16.72
C TYR A 140 18.07 -0.99 18.22
N ARG A 141 16.84 -0.60 18.59
CA ARG A 141 16.30 -0.67 19.95
C ARG A 141 15.30 -1.79 20.16
N ALA A 142 15.04 -2.58 19.11
CA ALA A 142 14.12 -3.70 19.17
C ALA A 142 14.76 -4.91 19.88
N HIS A 143 13.95 -5.61 20.69
CA HIS A 143 14.40 -6.78 21.46
C HIS A 143 13.39 -7.92 21.32
N HIS A 144 13.90 -9.14 21.34
CA HIS A 144 13.12 -10.35 21.61
C HIS A 144 13.10 -10.65 23.10
N ILE A 145 12.04 -11.27 23.59
CA ILE A 145 12.00 -11.87 24.92
C ILE A 145 12.31 -13.37 24.75
N LYS A 146 13.44 -13.83 25.28
CA LYS A 146 13.85 -15.22 25.24
C LYS A 146 14.23 -15.70 26.63
N ASN A 147 13.55 -16.72 27.13
CA ASN A 147 13.76 -17.25 28.48
C ASN A 147 13.65 -16.18 29.60
N GLY A 148 12.81 -15.15 29.41
CA GLY A 148 12.64 -14.06 30.37
C GLY A 148 13.68 -12.93 30.28
N TYR A 149 14.59 -12.99 29.32
CA TYR A 149 15.63 -11.98 29.08
C TYR A 149 15.40 -11.25 27.76
N LEU A 150 15.89 -10.00 27.67
CA LEU A 150 15.89 -9.21 26.45
C LEU A 150 17.13 -9.54 25.62
N GLU A 151 16.93 -9.98 24.38
CA GLU A 151 17.97 -10.11 23.37
C GLU A 151 17.73 -9.12 22.24
N THR A 152 18.75 -8.42 21.75
CA THR A 152 18.61 -7.49 20.64
C THR A 152 18.19 -8.20 19.35
N VAL A 153 17.26 -7.62 18.60
CA VAL A 153 16.84 -8.14 17.28
C VAL A 153 17.99 -8.03 16.28
N ILE A 154 18.72 -6.92 16.32
CA ILE A 154 19.90 -6.70 15.49
C ILE A 154 21.14 -7.05 16.33
N PRO A 155 22.08 -7.86 15.79
CA PRO A 155 23.32 -8.16 16.47
C PRO A 155 24.05 -6.88 16.91
N GLN A 156 24.60 -6.89 18.14
CA GLN A 156 25.18 -5.69 18.74
C GLN A 156 26.34 -5.10 17.93
N GLU A 157 27.11 -5.96 17.23
CA GLU A 157 28.19 -5.57 16.33
C GLU A 157 27.72 -4.83 15.07
N MET A 158 26.45 -4.97 14.71
CA MET A 158 25.85 -4.31 13.55
C MET A 158 25.19 -2.97 13.92
N ILE A 159 25.17 -2.60 15.21
CA ILE A 159 24.56 -1.35 15.67
C ILE A 159 25.61 -0.23 15.56
N PRO A 160 25.40 0.76 14.67
CA PRO A 160 26.28 1.91 14.58
C PRO A 160 26.20 2.79 15.86
N ASN A 161 27.32 3.33 16.29
CA ASN A 161 27.39 4.25 17.43
C ASN A 161 26.72 3.70 18.71
N ARG A 162 27.05 2.49 19.09
CA ARG A 162 26.45 1.73 20.20
C ARG A 162 26.34 2.54 21.51
N ASP A 163 27.31 3.36 21.81
CA ASP A 163 27.36 4.14 23.04
C ASP A 163 26.39 5.33 23.05
N THR A 164 25.90 5.73 21.86
CA THR A 164 25.00 6.87 21.67
C THR A 164 23.60 6.45 21.18
N ILE A 165 23.32 5.14 21.15
CA ILE A 165 22.04 4.59 20.61
C ILE A 165 20.77 5.18 21.27
N ASN A 166 20.90 5.74 22.47
CA ASN A 166 19.82 6.42 23.19
C ASN A 166 19.66 7.90 22.77
N ASN A 167 20.61 8.46 22.05
CA ASN A 167 20.54 9.82 21.56
C ASN A 167 19.83 9.83 20.20
N LYS A 168 18.63 10.44 20.14
CA LYS A 168 17.80 10.51 18.93
C LYS A 168 18.51 11.20 17.77
N ASN A 169 19.44 12.12 18.06
CA ASN A 169 20.10 12.95 17.05
C ASN A 169 21.25 12.22 16.33
N ASP A 170 21.76 11.13 16.91
CA ASP A 170 22.95 10.45 16.37
C ASP A 170 22.63 9.28 15.41
N GLN A 171 21.35 8.93 15.23
CA GLN A 171 20.94 7.75 14.48
C GLN A 171 20.41 8.06 13.07
N GLY A 172 20.33 9.34 12.70
CA GLY A 172 19.67 9.76 11.46
C GLY A 172 18.17 9.49 11.44
N ASP A 173 17.53 9.93 10.40
CA ASP A 173 16.10 9.70 10.19
C ASP A 173 15.84 8.26 9.72
N ILE A 174 14.90 7.59 10.39
CA ILE A 174 14.45 6.23 10.02
C ILE A 174 13.04 6.32 9.47
N TYR A 175 12.85 5.68 8.33
CA TYR A 175 11.58 5.65 7.62
C TYR A 175 11.05 4.23 7.53
N PHE A 176 9.75 4.08 7.75
CA PHE A 176 9.03 2.83 7.55
C PHE A 176 8.02 2.98 6.42
N ARG A 177 7.91 1.98 5.56
CA ARG A 177 6.82 1.92 4.57
C ARG A 177 5.49 1.96 5.32
N ASN A 178 4.63 2.93 4.96
CA ASN A 178 3.33 3.12 5.60
C ASN A 178 2.18 2.46 4.82
N GLY A 179 2.44 1.99 3.60
CA GLY A 179 1.47 1.30 2.75
C GLY A 179 0.39 2.20 2.18
N ASN A 180 0.57 3.53 2.20
CA ASN A 180 -0.42 4.44 1.61
C ASN A 180 -0.53 4.22 0.11
N PHE A 181 0.60 4.16 -0.59
CA PHE A 181 0.70 3.79 -2.00
C PHE A 181 2.11 3.36 -2.37
N ASP A 182 2.21 2.62 -3.49
CA ASP A 182 3.44 2.37 -4.22
C ASP A 182 3.22 2.77 -5.69
N ILE A 183 4.25 3.25 -6.39
CA ILE A 183 4.24 3.50 -7.83
C ILE A 183 5.30 2.61 -8.46
N VAL A 184 4.94 1.86 -9.49
CA VAL A 184 5.84 0.91 -10.19
C VAL A 184 5.79 1.12 -11.71
N LYS A 185 6.92 0.77 -12.38
CA LYS A 185 7.01 0.67 -13.85
C LYS A 185 6.52 -0.67 -14.34
#